data_816f8cad3e631e6fc861184c09012639
#
_entry.id   816f8cad3e631e6fc861184c09012639
#
_cell.length_a   1.000
_cell.length_b   1.000
_cell.length_c   1.000
_cell.angle_alpha   90.00
_cell.angle_beta   90.00
_cell.angle_gamma   90.00
#
_symmetry.space_group_name_H-M   'P 1'
#
loop_
_entity.id
_entity.type
_entity.pdbx_description
1 polymer ?
#
loop_
_entity_poly.entity_id
_entity_poly.type
_entity_poly.pdbx_seq_one_letter_code
_entity_poly.pdbx_strand_id
1 'polypeptide(L)'
;MTVRFGGLTALDAVSLTVPPRHVLGVIGPNGAGKTTLLNVLCGFIRPDAGQVLFGGRQHNARPHGLARLGVARTLQGVGLYGGLTALENVMVGATCRASAGFWSALLSLPRASRDERKLREEAMQALDRVGAGQVAQARPGQLSYGMRKRIALARALAGKPGLILLDEPASGLDESELAELGRLIRDLATEGSLVVIEHHVDLMMSVCDSIVVLDFGKVIATGTPRQVQDNPAVTAAYLGTAEDQAPGAEGPIDEAPAHE
;
A
#
# COMPACT_ATOMS: atom_id res chain seq x y z
N MET A 1 17.25 8.37 -3.90
CA MET A 1 16.47 8.85 -5.06
C MET A 1 15.97 10.26 -4.80
N THR A 2 15.86 11.10 -5.85
CA THR A 2 15.35 12.47 -5.77
C THR A 2 14.22 12.64 -6.79
N VAL A 3 13.14 13.33 -6.38
CA VAL A 3 11.98 13.63 -7.24
C VAL A 3 11.61 15.10 -7.09
N ARG A 4 11.42 15.80 -8.23
CA ARG A 4 11.04 17.20 -8.29
C ARG A 4 9.78 17.39 -9.15
N PHE A 5 8.94 18.29 -8.72
CA PHE A 5 7.77 18.76 -9.48
C PHE A 5 7.87 20.28 -9.63
N GLY A 6 8.35 20.75 -10.78
CA GLY A 6 8.65 22.17 -10.95
C GLY A 6 9.69 22.64 -9.92
N GLY A 7 9.33 23.62 -9.09
CA GLY A 7 10.17 24.15 -8.03
C GLY A 7 10.16 23.35 -6.71
N LEU A 8 9.25 22.37 -6.58
CA LEU A 8 9.09 21.58 -5.35
C LEU A 8 9.93 20.29 -5.41
N THR A 9 10.79 20.07 -4.41
CA THR A 9 11.46 18.78 -4.22
C THR A 9 10.61 17.91 -3.32
N ALA A 10 9.94 16.90 -3.90
CA ALA A 10 9.06 15.99 -3.20
C ALA A 10 9.79 14.84 -2.52
N LEU A 11 10.95 14.41 -3.05
CA LEU A 11 11.90 13.51 -2.40
C LEU A 11 13.32 14.04 -2.62
N ASP A 12 14.10 14.13 -1.56
CA ASP A 12 15.47 14.64 -1.58
C ASP A 12 16.42 13.57 -1.04
N ALA A 13 17.20 12.97 -1.94
CA ALA A 13 18.22 11.96 -1.65
C ALA A 13 17.72 10.77 -0.80
N VAL A 14 16.41 10.45 -0.85
CA VAL A 14 15.83 9.34 -0.09
C VAL A 14 16.47 8.02 -0.48
N SER A 15 16.95 7.26 0.50
CA SER A 15 17.50 5.92 0.35
C SER A 15 16.91 5.01 1.41
N LEU A 16 16.42 3.82 0.99
CA LEU A 16 15.90 2.80 1.88
C LEU A 16 16.19 1.41 1.30
N THR A 17 16.20 0.41 2.16
CA THR A 17 16.39 -0.98 1.80
C THR A 17 15.35 -1.83 2.50
N VAL A 18 14.76 -2.78 1.79
CA VAL A 18 13.81 -3.75 2.33
C VAL A 18 14.47 -5.13 2.29
N PRO A 19 14.91 -5.67 3.43
CA PRO A 19 15.45 -7.02 3.51
C PRO A 19 14.39 -8.09 3.16
N PRO A 20 14.79 -9.30 2.78
CA PRO A 20 13.86 -10.42 2.64
C PRO A 20 13.11 -10.73 3.94
N ARG A 21 11.81 -11.04 3.83
CA ARG A 21 10.93 -11.38 4.97
C ARG A 21 10.93 -10.32 6.06
N HIS A 22 10.81 -9.07 5.64
CA HIS A 22 10.92 -7.90 6.50
C HIS A 22 9.73 -6.96 6.29
N VAL A 23 9.22 -6.41 7.36
CA VAL A 23 8.21 -5.36 7.34
C VAL A 23 8.89 -4.02 7.53
N LEU A 24 9.00 -3.26 6.45
CA LEU A 24 9.47 -1.87 6.49
C LEU A 24 8.27 -0.94 6.60
N GLY A 25 8.21 -0.18 7.67
CA GLY A 25 7.27 0.92 7.85
C GLY A 25 7.79 2.20 7.21
N VAL A 26 6.89 2.97 6.59
CA VAL A 26 7.18 4.35 6.17
C VAL A 26 6.12 5.25 6.80
N ILE A 27 6.56 6.11 7.71
CA ILE A 27 5.70 7.07 8.40
C ILE A 27 6.17 8.51 8.13
N GLY A 28 5.36 9.47 8.52
CA GLY A 28 5.67 10.91 8.42
C GLY A 28 4.40 11.73 8.31
N PRO A 29 4.47 13.05 8.51
CA PRO A 29 3.32 13.95 8.38
C PRO A 29 2.74 13.98 6.97
N ASN A 30 1.59 14.65 6.81
CA ASN A 30 1.00 14.89 5.50
C ASN A 30 1.95 15.75 4.67
N GLY A 31 2.09 15.42 3.38
CA GLY A 31 3.06 16.12 2.52
C GLY A 31 4.52 15.65 2.65
N ALA A 32 4.87 14.74 3.56
CA ALA A 32 6.23 14.26 3.77
C ALA A 32 6.85 13.51 2.57
N GLY A 33 6.07 13.20 1.51
CA GLY A 33 6.57 12.50 0.32
C GLY A 33 6.26 11.00 0.26
N LYS A 34 5.50 10.44 1.21
CA LYS A 34 5.17 9.00 1.29
C LYS A 34 4.52 8.47 0.02
N THR A 35 3.49 9.15 -0.47
CA THR A 35 2.79 8.78 -1.72
C THR A 35 3.70 8.91 -2.94
N THR A 36 4.57 9.92 -2.97
CA THR A 36 5.57 10.08 -4.05
C THR A 36 6.56 8.92 -4.04
N LEU A 37 7.07 8.54 -2.86
CA LEU A 37 7.96 7.38 -2.69
C LEU A 37 7.29 6.11 -3.23
N LEU A 38 6.04 5.84 -2.82
CA LEU A 38 5.30 4.67 -3.29
C LEU A 38 5.08 4.68 -4.80
N ASN A 39 4.77 5.85 -5.37
CA ASN A 39 4.58 6.00 -6.81
C ASN A 39 5.90 5.78 -7.58
N VAL A 40 7.05 6.15 -7.03
CA VAL A 40 8.36 5.82 -7.62
C VAL A 40 8.61 4.31 -7.56
N LEU A 41 8.37 3.66 -6.40
CA LEU A 41 8.51 2.21 -6.25
C LEU A 41 7.61 1.45 -7.23
N CYS A 42 6.42 1.99 -7.51
CA CYS A 42 5.47 1.41 -8.46
C CYS A 42 5.70 1.81 -9.93
N GLY A 43 6.69 2.65 -10.22
CA GLY A 43 6.99 3.09 -11.59
C GLY A 43 5.97 4.04 -12.22
N PHE A 44 5.09 4.66 -11.41
CA PHE A 44 4.21 5.75 -11.85
C PHE A 44 4.98 7.06 -12.00
N ILE A 45 6.02 7.26 -11.19
CA ILE A 45 6.91 8.41 -11.24
C ILE A 45 8.33 7.90 -11.45
N ARG A 46 9.03 8.52 -12.40
CA ARG A 46 10.45 8.27 -12.61
C ARG A 46 11.25 9.28 -11.75
N PRO A 47 12.20 8.82 -10.93
CA PRO A 47 13.04 9.74 -10.17
C PRO A 47 13.98 10.54 -11.10
N ASP A 48 14.23 11.80 -10.75
CA ASP A 48 15.19 12.66 -11.46
C ASP A 48 16.63 12.19 -11.22
N ALA A 49 16.91 11.67 -10.02
CA ALA A 49 18.20 11.08 -9.67
C ALA A 49 18.03 9.85 -8.77
N GLY A 50 18.97 8.92 -8.88
CA GLY A 50 18.93 7.64 -8.16
C GLY A 50 18.23 6.54 -8.96
N GLN A 51 17.98 5.42 -8.30
CA GLN A 51 17.43 4.21 -8.95
C GLN A 51 16.63 3.37 -7.96
N VAL A 52 15.75 2.53 -8.49
CA VAL A 52 15.05 1.48 -7.75
C VAL A 52 15.64 0.13 -8.15
N LEU A 53 15.97 -0.69 -7.15
CA LEU A 53 16.51 -2.03 -7.36
C LEU A 53 15.53 -3.06 -6.80
N PHE A 54 15.21 -4.09 -7.58
CA PHE A 54 14.51 -5.29 -7.12
C PHE A 54 15.42 -6.51 -7.31
N GLY A 55 15.70 -7.24 -6.23
CA GLY A 55 16.61 -8.37 -6.27
C GLY A 55 18.02 -8.00 -6.78
N GLY A 56 18.51 -6.81 -6.46
CA GLY A 56 19.82 -6.30 -6.87
C GLY A 56 19.92 -5.83 -8.33
N ARG A 57 18.82 -5.91 -9.10
CA ARG A 57 18.77 -5.44 -10.48
C ARG A 57 18.04 -4.11 -10.58
N GLN A 58 18.65 -3.16 -11.31
CA GLN A 58 17.98 -1.89 -11.59
C GLN A 58 16.70 -2.12 -12.37
N HIS A 59 15.66 -1.48 -11.92
CA HIS A 59 14.37 -1.62 -12.52
C HIS A 59 13.77 -0.26 -12.90
N ASN A 60 13.46 -0.16 -14.20
CA ASN A 60 12.67 0.94 -14.76
C ASN A 60 11.24 0.44 -15.03
N ALA A 61 10.60 -0.14 -13.99
CA ALA A 61 9.28 -0.70 -14.16
C ALA A 61 8.27 0.36 -14.56
N ARG A 62 7.48 -0.01 -15.54
CA ARG A 62 6.16 0.60 -15.71
C ARG A 62 5.18 -0.14 -14.79
N PRO A 63 4.11 0.50 -14.31
CA PRO A 63 3.18 -0.12 -13.34
C PRO A 63 2.67 -1.51 -13.74
N HIS A 64 2.38 -1.73 -15.04
CA HIS A 64 1.93 -3.01 -15.57
C HIS A 64 3.01 -4.12 -15.53
N GLY A 65 4.26 -3.78 -15.31
CA GLY A 65 5.37 -4.73 -15.20
C GLY A 65 5.63 -5.24 -13.79
N LEU A 66 5.08 -4.61 -12.75
CA LEU A 66 5.35 -4.93 -11.35
C LEU A 66 5.01 -6.38 -10.98
N ALA A 67 3.86 -6.87 -11.44
CA ALA A 67 3.44 -8.23 -11.14
C ALA A 67 4.42 -9.29 -11.67
N ARG A 68 5.09 -9.04 -12.81
CA ARG A 68 6.13 -9.94 -13.35
C ARG A 68 7.41 -9.93 -12.53
N LEU A 69 7.63 -8.88 -11.75
CA LEU A 69 8.75 -8.77 -10.81
C LEU A 69 8.44 -9.38 -9.45
N GLY A 70 7.24 -9.89 -9.27
CA GLY A 70 6.78 -10.37 -7.99
C GLY A 70 6.50 -9.24 -7.00
N VAL A 71 6.12 -8.05 -7.48
CA VAL A 71 5.70 -6.92 -6.65
C VAL A 71 4.21 -6.70 -6.80
N ALA A 72 3.49 -6.64 -5.68
CA ALA A 72 2.09 -6.27 -5.63
C ALA A 72 1.90 -4.98 -4.84
N ARG A 73 0.88 -4.21 -5.20
CA ARG A 73 0.43 -3.01 -4.47
C ARG A 73 -1.06 -3.10 -4.18
N THR A 74 -1.46 -2.77 -2.96
CA THR A 74 -2.85 -2.41 -2.68
C THR A 74 -3.08 -0.96 -3.11
N LEU A 75 -4.19 -0.69 -3.78
CA LEU A 75 -4.54 0.68 -4.18
C LEU A 75 -5.11 1.42 -2.97
N GLN A 76 -4.83 2.72 -2.89
CA GLN A 76 -5.54 3.64 -2.00
C GLN A 76 -7.03 3.59 -2.35
N GLY A 77 -7.88 3.29 -1.36
CA GLY A 77 -9.23 2.81 -1.62
C GLY A 77 -9.25 1.34 -2.05
N VAL A 78 -10.42 0.74 -2.11
CA VAL A 78 -10.53 -0.71 -2.29
C VAL A 78 -10.30 -1.17 -3.73
N GLY A 79 -10.64 -0.30 -4.71
CA GLY A 79 -10.43 -0.53 -6.15
C GLY A 79 -10.93 -1.87 -6.69
N LEU A 80 -12.01 -2.43 -6.11
CA LEU A 80 -12.65 -3.66 -6.60
C LEU A 80 -13.60 -3.36 -7.76
N TYR A 81 -13.69 -4.31 -8.67
CA TYR A 81 -14.64 -4.25 -9.78
C TYR A 81 -16.05 -4.60 -9.28
N GLY A 82 -16.97 -3.64 -9.24
CA GLY A 82 -18.31 -3.79 -8.67
C GLY A 82 -19.19 -4.84 -9.38
N GLY A 83 -18.94 -5.09 -10.66
CA GLY A 83 -19.65 -6.10 -11.46
C GLY A 83 -19.19 -7.55 -11.24
N LEU A 84 -18.02 -7.72 -10.62
CA LEU A 84 -17.42 -9.03 -10.35
C LEU A 84 -17.69 -9.46 -8.89
N THR A 85 -17.75 -10.77 -8.65
CA THR A 85 -17.75 -11.36 -7.30
C THR A 85 -16.39 -11.13 -6.62
N ALA A 86 -16.31 -11.40 -5.30
CA ALA A 86 -15.06 -11.36 -4.55
C ALA A 86 -14.02 -12.31 -5.16
N LEU A 87 -14.43 -13.55 -5.47
CA LEU A 87 -13.56 -14.55 -6.09
C LEU A 87 -13.02 -14.08 -7.44
N GLU A 88 -13.88 -13.57 -8.33
CA GLU A 88 -13.47 -13.06 -9.64
C GLU A 88 -12.54 -11.86 -9.53
N ASN A 89 -12.78 -10.95 -8.56
CA ASN A 89 -11.86 -9.86 -8.27
C ASN A 89 -10.45 -10.36 -7.90
N VAL A 90 -10.37 -11.43 -7.09
CA VAL A 90 -9.09 -12.01 -6.68
C VAL A 90 -8.43 -12.77 -7.83
N MET A 91 -9.20 -13.47 -8.66
CA MET A 91 -8.70 -14.15 -9.87
C MET A 91 -8.00 -13.16 -10.81
N VAL A 92 -8.51 -11.92 -10.95
CA VAL A 92 -7.83 -10.88 -11.74
C VAL A 92 -6.39 -10.65 -11.24
N GLY A 93 -6.16 -10.68 -9.93
CA GLY A 93 -4.81 -10.54 -9.35
C GLY A 93 -3.86 -11.69 -9.72
N ALA A 94 -4.38 -12.89 -9.95
CA ALA A 94 -3.62 -14.07 -10.31
C ALA A 94 -3.32 -14.18 -11.83
N THR A 95 -3.98 -13.37 -12.69
CA THR A 95 -3.85 -13.47 -14.16
C THR A 95 -2.43 -13.27 -14.69
N CYS A 96 -1.57 -12.53 -13.96
CA CYS A 96 -0.17 -12.37 -14.32
C CYS A 96 0.62 -13.70 -14.37
N ARG A 97 0.08 -14.76 -13.77
CA ARG A 97 0.65 -16.11 -13.69
C ARG A 97 -0.02 -17.10 -14.66
N ALA A 98 -1.08 -16.69 -15.36
CA ALA A 98 -1.72 -17.54 -16.37
C ALA A 98 -0.75 -17.85 -17.49
N SER A 99 -0.65 -19.13 -17.85
CA SER A 99 0.19 -19.61 -18.95
C SER A 99 -0.56 -19.65 -20.28
N ALA A 100 -1.90 -19.64 -20.23
CA ALA A 100 -2.75 -19.65 -21.42
C ALA A 100 -2.68 -18.31 -22.16
N GLY A 101 -2.19 -18.34 -23.39
CA GLY A 101 -2.22 -17.16 -24.27
C GLY A 101 -3.65 -16.84 -24.74
N PHE A 102 -3.85 -15.62 -25.26
CA PHE A 102 -5.12 -15.12 -25.78
C PHE A 102 -5.83 -16.12 -26.71
N TRP A 103 -5.08 -16.77 -27.62
CA TRP A 103 -5.63 -17.74 -28.56
C TRP A 103 -6.15 -19.01 -27.90
N SER A 104 -5.51 -19.47 -26.81
CA SER A 104 -5.99 -20.66 -26.10
C SER A 104 -7.28 -20.38 -25.31
N ALA A 105 -7.44 -19.18 -24.79
CA ALA A 105 -8.67 -18.73 -24.15
C ALA A 105 -9.81 -18.57 -25.17
N LEU A 106 -9.53 -17.95 -26.33
CA LEU A 106 -10.51 -17.71 -27.38
C LEU A 106 -11.04 -19.02 -27.99
N LEU A 107 -10.19 -20.05 -28.12
CA LEU A 107 -10.54 -21.34 -28.69
C LEU A 107 -11.05 -22.35 -27.64
N SER A 108 -11.27 -21.92 -26.39
CA SER A 108 -11.73 -22.78 -25.28
C SER A 108 -10.94 -24.09 -25.14
N LEU A 109 -9.64 -24.03 -25.36
CA LEU A 109 -8.80 -25.22 -25.32
C LEU A 109 -8.69 -25.79 -23.88
N PRO A 110 -8.43 -27.11 -23.71
CA PRO A 110 -8.32 -27.75 -22.39
C PRO A 110 -7.27 -27.10 -21.45
N ARG A 111 -6.29 -26.39 -22.00
CA ARG A 111 -5.31 -25.62 -21.24
C ARG A 111 -5.96 -24.40 -20.55
N ALA A 112 -6.85 -23.69 -21.25
CA ALA A 112 -7.57 -22.56 -20.68
C ALA A 112 -8.44 -22.97 -19.48
N SER A 113 -9.16 -24.09 -19.59
CA SER A 113 -9.99 -24.63 -18.50
C SER A 113 -9.15 -25.10 -17.31
N ARG A 114 -7.96 -25.63 -17.53
CA ARG A 114 -7.03 -26.00 -16.43
C ARG A 114 -6.46 -24.78 -15.75
N ASP A 115 -6.04 -23.78 -16.51
CA ASP A 115 -5.53 -22.51 -15.96
C ASP A 115 -6.62 -21.79 -15.16
N GLU A 116 -7.84 -21.72 -15.68
CA GLU A 116 -8.98 -21.12 -14.97
C GLU A 116 -9.26 -21.82 -13.63
N ARG A 117 -9.26 -23.15 -13.61
CA ARG A 117 -9.44 -23.93 -12.36
C ARG A 117 -8.33 -23.61 -11.36
N LYS A 118 -7.09 -23.60 -11.81
CA LYS A 118 -5.94 -23.27 -10.96
C LYS A 118 -6.01 -21.84 -10.42
N LEU A 119 -6.37 -20.86 -11.27
CA LEU A 119 -6.56 -19.48 -10.84
C LEU A 119 -7.68 -19.36 -9.80
N ARG A 120 -8.79 -20.10 -9.98
CA ARG A 120 -9.90 -20.15 -9.03
C ARG A 120 -9.46 -20.74 -7.68
N GLU A 121 -8.71 -21.84 -7.69
CA GLU A 121 -8.16 -22.46 -6.48
C GLU A 121 -7.19 -21.52 -5.75
N GLU A 122 -6.25 -20.89 -6.47
CA GLU A 122 -5.31 -19.92 -5.89
C GLU A 122 -6.04 -18.67 -5.35
N ALA A 123 -7.06 -18.19 -6.04
CA ALA A 123 -7.89 -17.08 -5.58
C ALA A 123 -8.68 -17.43 -4.33
N MET A 124 -9.23 -18.65 -4.25
CA MET A 124 -9.95 -19.13 -3.07
C MET A 124 -9.01 -19.24 -1.86
N GLN A 125 -7.83 -19.82 -2.03
CA GLN A 125 -6.80 -19.87 -0.99
C GLN A 125 -6.42 -18.45 -0.50
N ALA A 126 -6.28 -17.48 -1.41
CA ALA A 126 -6.00 -16.10 -1.04
C ALA A 126 -7.14 -15.44 -0.25
N LEU A 127 -8.41 -15.74 -0.61
CA LEU A 127 -9.59 -15.29 0.15
C LEU A 127 -9.64 -15.92 1.54
N ASP A 128 -9.41 -17.23 1.65
CA ASP A 128 -9.39 -17.92 2.94
C ASP A 128 -8.30 -17.35 3.86
N ARG A 129 -7.14 -17.05 3.32
CA ARG A 129 -6.01 -16.47 4.06
C ARG A 129 -6.33 -15.11 4.69
N VAL A 130 -7.15 -14.30 4.06
CA VAL A 130 -7.60 -13.01 4.60
C VAL A 130 -8.93 -13.09 5.35
N GLY A 131 -9.46 -14.29 5.59
CA GLY A 131 -10.73 -14.51 6.27
C GLY A 131 -11.95 -14.07 5.46
N ALA A 132 -11.88 -14.10 4.13
CA ALA A 132 -12.95 -13.68 3.22
C ALA A 132 -13.54 -14.82 2.36
N GLY A 133 -13.19 -16.10 2.64
CA GLY A 133 -13.63 -17.25 1.85
C GLY A 133 -15.15 -17.42 1.79
N GLN A 134 -15.85 -17.18 2.91
CA GLN A 134 -17.31 -17.30 3.01
C GLN A 134 -18.08 -16.28 2.13
N VAL A 135 -17.43 -15.19 1.71
CA VAL A 135 -18.04 -14.16 0.85
C VAL A 135 -17.56 -14.24 -0.60
N ALA A 136 -16.94 -15.34 -1.00
CA ALA A 136 -16.34 -15.50 -2.33
C ALA A 136 -17.32 -15.18 -3.49
N GLN A 137 -18.60 -15.48 -3.33
CA GLN A 137 -19.65 -15.24 -4.34
C GLN A 137 -20.34 -13.88 -4.19
N ALA A 138 -20.08 -13.12 -3.12
CA ALA A 138 -20.69 -11.82 -2.92
C ALA A 138 -20.04 -10.76 -3.82
N ARG A 139 -20.83 -9.74 -4.20
CA ARG A 139 -20.33 -8.57 -4.93
C ARG A 139 -19.87 -7.48 -3.95
N PRO A 140 -18.89 -6.65 -4.32
CA PRO A 140 -18.35 -5.60 -3.44
C PRO A 140 -19.41 -4.68 -2.81
N GLY A 141 -20.48 -4.34 -3.54
CA GLY A 141 -21.57 -3.51 -3.01
C GLY A 141 -22.37 -4.12 -1.86
N GLN A 142 -22.27 -5.43 -1.62
CA GLN A 142 -22.95 -6.17 -0.55
C GLN A 142 -22.06 -6.32 0.70
N LEU A 143 -20.83 -5.83 0.68
CA LEU A 143 -19.80 -6.10 1.68
C LEU A 143 -19.45 -4.85 2.48
N SER A 144 -19.09 -5.02 3.75
CA SER A 144 -18.53 -3.97 4.58
C SER A 144 -17.22 -3.42 3.99
N TYR A 145 -16.82 -2.23 4.42
CA TYR A 145 -15.59 -1.61 3.95
C TYR A 145 -14.36 -2.46 4.32
N GLY A 146 -14.29 -2.98 5.55
CA GLY A 146 -13.21 -3.86 6.01
C GLY A 146 -13.13 -5.14 5.18
N MET A 147 -14.29 -5.77 4.88
CA MET A 147 -14.31 -6.98 4.04
C MET A 147 -13.82 -6.68 2.61
N ARG A 148 -14.20 -5.54 2.03
CA ARG A 148 -13.69 -5.11 0.72
C ARG A 148 -12.17 -4.90 0.73
N LYS A 149 -11.61 -4.34 1.81
CA LYS A 149 -10.15 -4.21 1.98
C LYS A 149 -9.45 -5.58 2.04
N ARG A 150 -10.01 -6.55 2.76
CA ARG A 150 -9.49 -7.92 2.80
C ARG A 150 -9.46 -8.55 1.40
N ILE A 151 -10.51 -8.38 0.60
CA ILE A 151 -10.57 -8.88 -0.77
C ILE A 151 -9.54 -8.19 -1.67
N ALA A 152 -9.34 -6.87 -1.51
CA ALA A 152 -8.29 -6.16 -2.25
C ALA A 152 -6.88 -6.66 -1.89
N LEU A 153 -6.65 -7.01 -0.62
CA LEU A 153 -5.41 -7.65 -0.18
C LEU A 153 -5.28 -9.06 -0.74
N ALA A 154 -6.36 -9.89 -0.69
CA ALA A 154 -6.36 -11.20 -1.31
C ALA A 154 -6.02 -11.14 -2.81
N ARG A 155 -6.54 -10.14 -3.53
CA ARG A 155 -6.20 -9.90 -4.94
C ARG A 155 -4.70 -9.64 -5.14
N ALA A 156 -4.08 -8.87 -4.25
CA ALA A 156 -2.64 -8.65 -4.28
C ALA A 156 -1.84 -9.93 -4.01
N LEU A 157 -2.31 -10.76 -3.06
CA LEU A 157 -1.68 -12.03 -2.66
C LEU A 157 -1.80 -13.13 -3.72
N ALA A 158 -2.87 -13.15 -4.51
CA ALA A 158 -3.12 -14.18 -5.51
C ALA A 158 -1.99 -14.26 -6.57
N GLY A 159 -1.27 -13.16 -6.81
CA GLY A 159 -0.05 -13.12 -7.62
C GLY A 159 1.17 -13.78 -6.98
N LYS A 160 1.11 -14.21 -5.71
CA LYS A 160 2.23 -14.73 -4.89
C LYS A 160 3.46 -13.80 -4.95
N PRO A 161 3.31 -12.52 -4.57
CA PRO A 161 4.38 -11.55 -4.66
C PRO A 161 5.48 -11.82 -3.61
N GLY A 162 6.73 -11.54 -3.98
CA GLY A 162 7.85 -11.50 -3.04
C GLY A 162 7.93 -10.18 -2.26
N LEU A 163 7.30 -9.12 -2.78
CA LEU A 163 7.18 -7.80 -2.13
C LEU A 163 5.76 -7.27 -2.25
N ILE A 164 5.19 -6.85 -1.12
CA ILE A 164 3.85 -6.25 -1.05
C ILE A 164 3.98 -4.81 -0.58
N LEU A 165 3.40 -3.88 -1.34
CA LEU A 165 3.32 -2.47 -1.00
C LEU A 165 1.91 -2.18 -0.49
N LEU A 166 1.77 -1.86 0.79
CA LEU A 166 0.50 -1.53 1.45
C LEU A 166 0.41 -0.02 1.66
N ASP A 167 -0.63 0.58 1.08
CA ASP A 167 -0.89 2.02 1.13
C ASP A 167 -2.11 2.29 2.00
N GLU A 168 -1.88 2.79 3.21
CA GLU A 168 -2.88 3.07 4.25
C GLU A 168 -3.88 1.91 4.46
N PRO A 169 -3.38 0.68 4.72
CA PRO A 169 -4.26 -0.48 4.87
C PRO A 169 -5.20 -0.36 6.08
N ALA A 170 -4.83 0.39 7.10
CA ALA A 170 -5.59 0.57 8.34
C ALA A 170 -6.73 1.60 8.25
N SER A 171 -6.72 2.49 7.26
CA SER A 171 -7.70 3.57 7.14
C SER A 171 -9.14 3.06 7.15
N GLY A 172 -9.99 3.56 8.06
CA GLY A 172 -11.40 3.22 8.18
C GLY A 172 -11.70 1.82 8.76
N LEU A 173 -10.72 1.17 9.39
CA LEU A 173 -10.89 -0.06 10.16
C LEU A 173 -11.13 0.27 11.65
N ASP A 174 -11.92 -0.57 12.32
CA ASP A 174 -12.07 -0.52 13.76
C ASP A 174 -10.91 -1.22 14.50
N GLU A 175 -10.86 -1.13 15.84
CA GLU A 175 -9.76 -1.69 16.64
C GLU A 175 -9.60 -3.21 16.45
N SER A 176 -10.70 -3.95 16.32
CA SER A 176 -10.66 -5.40 16.12
C SER A 176 -10.12 -5.75 14.73
N GLU A 177 -10.54 -5.02 13.71
CA GLU A 177 -10.06 -5.16 12.33
C GLU A 177 -8.58 -4.77 12.21
N LEU A 178 -8.13 -3.73 12.96
CA LEU A 178 -6.73 -3.33 13.06
C LEU A 178 -5.85 -4.44 13.66
N ALA A 179 -6.31 -5.06 14.75
CA ALA A 179 -5.60 -6.16 15.37
C ALA A 179 -5.49 -7.39 14.43
N GLU A 180 -6.54 -7.68 13.66
CA GLU A 180 -6.51 -8.74 12.66
C GLU A 180 -5.59 -8.41 11.48
N LEU A 181 -5.61 -7.16 11.01
CA LEU A 181 -4.69 -6.68 9.97
C LEU A 181 -3.24 -6.81 10.44
N GLY A 182 -2.94 -6.44 11.69
CA GLY A 182 -1.60 -6.56 12.26
C GLY A 182 -1.10 -8.01 12.27
N ARG A 183 -1.94 -8.95 12.69
CA ARG A 183 -1.61 -10.40 12.63
C ARG A 183 -1.35 -10.87 11.20
N LEU A 184 -2.20 -10.44 10.27
CA LEU A 184 -2.07 -10.79 8.85
C LEU A 184 -0.78 -10.24 8.24
N ILE A 185 -0.39 -8.99 8.53
CA ILE A 185 0.87 -8.40 8.07
C ILE A 185 2.07 -9.24 8.58
N ARG A 186 2.07 -9.62 9.85
CA ARG A 186 3.15 -10.46 10.43
C ARG A 186 3.18 -11.86 9.82
N ASP A 187 2.03 -12.46 9.55
CA ASP A 187 1.96 -13.76 8.85
C ASP A 187 2.51 -13.65 7.42
N LEU A 188 2.13 -12.64 6.67
CA LEU A 188 2.61 -12.40 5.31
C LEU A 188 4.13 -12.17 5.26
N ALA A 189 4.71 -11.55 6.29
CA ALA A 189 6.15 -11.32 6.38
C ALA A 189 6.97 -12.62 6.47
N THR A 190 6.37 -13.73 6.85
CA THR A 190 7.06 -15.04 6.87
C THR A 190 7.37 -15.56 5.46
N GLU A 191 6.62 -15.12 4.45
CA GLU A 191 6.75 -15.59 3.07
C GLU A 191 7.37 -14.56 2.14
N GLY A 192 7.14 -13.26 2.40
CA GLY A 192 7.59 -12.17 1.56
C GLY A 192 7.97 -10.95 2.37
N SER A 193 8.38 -9.88 1.70
CA SER A 193 8.65 -8.60 2.34
C SER A 193 7.47 -7.66 2.16
N LEU A 194 7.29 -6.74 3.11
CA LEU A 194 6.24 -5.73 3.05
C LEU A 194 6.83 -4.33 3.20
N VAL A 195 6.28 -3.38 2.46
CA VAL A 195 6.42 -1.96 2.74
C VAL A 195 5.03 -1.45 3.12
N VAL A 196 4.91 -0.91 4.32
CA VAL A 196 3.64 -0.42 4.86
C VAL A 196 3.75 1.09 5.03
N ILE A 197 2.89 1.83 4.33
CA ILE A 197 2.74 3.28 4.52
C ILE A 197 1.49 3.48 5.37
N GLU A 198 1.67 4.06 6.54
CA GLU A 198 0.59 4.26 7.50
C GLU A 198 0.84 5.48 8.39
N HIS A 199 -0.24 5.95 8.99
CA HIS A 199 -0.21 7.01 10.01
C HIS A 199 -0.66 6.49 11.39
N HIS A 200 -1.18 5.26 11.48
CA HIS A 200 -1.51 4.59 12.73
C HIS A 200 -0.22 4.11 13.42
N VAL A 201 0.29 4.93 14.35
CA VAL A 201 1.57 4.69 15.04
C VAL A 201 1.57 3.34 15.76
N ASP A 202 0.52 3.03 16.53
CA ASP A 202 0.45 1.80 17.33
C ASP A 202 0.52 0.54 16.45
N LEU A 203 -0.20 0.53 15.32
CA LEU A 203 -0.10 -0.57 14.36
C LEU A 203 1.34 -0.68 13.85
N MET A 204 1.96 0.43 13.44
CA MET A 204 3.31 0.44 12.89
C MET A 204 4.34 -0.06 13.89
N MET A 205 4.21 0.37 15.17
CA MET A 205 5.08 -0.10 16.27
C MET A 205 4.93 -1.61 16.54
N SER A 206 3.75 -2.18 16.31
CA SER A 206 3.47 -3.60 16.56
C SER A 206 3.89 -4.53 15.42
N VAL A 207 3.87 -4.04 14.16
CA VAL A 207 4.06 -4.92 12.99
C VAL A 207 5.39 -4.72 12.26
N CYS A 208 6.04 -3.56 12.36
CA CYS A 208 7.27 -3.29 11.60
C CYS A 208 8.51 -3.85 12.28
N ASP A 209 9.43 -4.35 11.48
CA ASP A 209 10.78 -4.72 11.91
C ASP A 209 11.70 -3.49 11.90
N SER A 210 11.48 -2.57 10.95
CA SER A 210 12.11 -1.26 10.91
C SER A 210 11.17 -0.21 10.35
N ILE A 211 11.42 1.05 10.69
CA ILE A 211 10.63 2.20 10.26
C ILE A 211 11.55 3.25 9.68
N VAL A 212 11.13 3.84 8.57
CA VAL A 212 11.71 5.04 7.96
C VAL A 212 10.74 6.18 8.18
N VAL A 213 11.23 7.28 8.72
CA VAL A 213 10.43 8.50 8.93
C VAL A 213 10.80 9.51 7.86
N LEU A 214 9.81 9.93 7.09
CA LEU A 214 9.93 10.98 6.09
C LEU A 214 9.38 12.29 6.66
N ASP A 215 10.08 13.39 6.36
CA ASP A 215 9.62 14.74 6.60
C ASP A 215 10.13 15.66 5.47
N PHE A 216 9.24 16.47 4.87
CA PHE A 216 9.53 17.33 3.71
C PHE A 216 10.42 16.67 2.65
N GLY A 217 10.10 15.40 2.30
CA GLY A 217 10.82 14.64 1.27
C GLY A 217 12.18 14.08 1.71
N LYS A 218 12.56 14.19 2.98
CA LYS A 218 13.84 13.68 3.52
C LYS A 218 13.60 12.57 4.53
N VAL A 219 14.57 11.66 4.64
CA VAL A 219 14.61 10.70 5.73
C VAL A 219 15.19 11.39 6.96
N ILE A 220 14.40 11.56 8.02
CA ILE A 220 14.83 12.18 9.28
C ILE A 220 15.21 11.14 10.34
N ALA A 221 14.67 9.92 10.23
CA ALA A 221 15.03 8.81 11.12
C ALA A 221 14.85 7.47 10.40
N THR A 222 15.66 6.48 10.81
CA THR A 222 15.53 5.07 10.41
C THR A 222 15.97 4.21 11.57
N GLY A 223 15.21 3.18 11.91
CA GLY A 223 15.55 2.26 12.99
C GLY A 223 14.43 1.28 13.31
N THR A 224 14.59 0.55 14.40
CA THR A 224 13.51 -0.26 14.98
C THR A 224 12.37 0.66 15.47
N PRO A 225 11.15 0.14 15.63
CA PRO A 225 10.03 0.92 16.17
C PRO A 225 10.42 1.71 17.42
N ARG A 226 11.08 1.06 18.39
CA ARG A 226 11.52 1.70 19.63
C ARG A 226 12.53 2.84 19.40
N GLN A 227 13.52 2.65 18.53
CA GLN A 227 14.50 3.69 18.20
C GLN A 227 13.85 4.91 17.53
N VAL A 228 12.83 4.69 16.72
CA VAL A 228 12.07 5.77 16.07
C VAL A 228 11.18 6.50 17.09
N GLN A 229 10.56 5.79 17.98
CA GLN A 229 9.72 6.36 19.05
C GLN A 229 10.51 7.26 20.00
N ASP A 230 11.74 6.84 20.34
CA ASP A 230 12.61 7.57 21.25
C ASP A 230 13.39 8.72 20.56
N ASN A 231 13.18 8.96 19.26
CA ASN A 231 13.93 9.95 18.49
C ASN A 231 13.32 11.35 18.58
N PRO A 232 14.04 12.36 19.15
CA PRO A 232 13.51 13.72 19.30
C PRO A 232 13.13 14.39 17.96
N ALA A 233 13.84 14.10 16.88
CA ALA A 233 13.54 14.66 15.55
C ALA A 233 12.19 14.17 15.03
N VAL A 234 11.80 12.92 15.33
CA VAL A 234 10.50 12.36 14.98
C VAL A 234 9.39 13.08 15.76
N THR A 235 9.57 13.24 17.07
CA THR A 235 8.61 13.95 17.91
C THR A 235 8.40 15.39 17.43
N ALA A 236 9.50 16.11 17.11
CA ALA A 236 9.44 17.47 16.59
C ALA A 236 8.68 17.57 15.25
N ALA A 237 8.90 16.63 14.32
CA ALA A 237 8.22 16.61 13.03
C ALA A 237 6.70 16.42 13.14
N TYR A 238 6.25 15.67 14.16
CA TYR A 238 4.80 15.47 14.38
C TYR A 238 4.16 16.60 15.21
N LEU A 239 4.90 17.27 16.12
CA LEU A 239 4.41 18.41 16.89
C LEU A 239 4.30 19.68 16.03
N GLY A 240 5.26 19.92 15.12
CA GLY A 240 5.25 21.09 14.23
C GLY A 240 4.06 21.13 13.26
N THR A 241 3.48 19.96 12.94
CA THR A 241 2.28 19.89 12.09
C THR A 241 0.96 20.12 12.85
N ALA A 242 0.97 20.01 14.18
CA ALA A 242 -0.22 20.30 14.99
C ALA A 242 -0.50 21.81 15.09
N GLU A 243 0.53 22.65 15.06
CA GLU A 243 0.38 24.11 15.09
C GLU A 243 -0.15 24.69 13.79
N ASP A 244 0.18 24.07 12.62
CA ASP A 244 -0.32 24.50 11.29
C ASP A 244 -1.79 24.11 11.01
N GLN A 245 -2.38 23.25 11.85
CA GLN A 245 -3.78 22.80 11.72
C GLN A 245 -4.74 23.48 12.70
N ALA A 246 -4.30 24.44 13.49
CA ALA A 246 -5.20 25.27 14.29
C ALA A 246 -6.07 26.12 13.33
N PRO A 247 -7.41 26.07 13.42
CA PRO A 247 -8.27 26.91 12.59
C PRO A 247 -7.92 28.38 12.88
N GLY A 248 -7.58 29.10 11.79
CA GLY A 248 -7.22 30.51 11.86
C GLY A 248 -8.23 31.27 12.71
N ALA A 249 -7.76 32.03 13.65
CA ALA A 249 -8.57 32.98 14.44
C ALA A 249 -9.38 33.84 13.44
N GLU A 250 -10.69 33.71 13.50
CA GLU A 250 -11.61 34.65 12.86
C GLU A 250 -11.27 36.04 13.36
N GLY A 251 -10.75 36.87 12.44
CA GLY A 251 -10.60 38.30 12.66
C GLY A 251 -11.96 38.92 12.95
N PRO A 252 -12.02 40.02 13.72
CA PRO A 252 -13.28 40.65 14.09
C PRO A 252 -14.05 41.09 12.85
N ILE A 253 -15.31 40.68 12.78
CA ILE A 253 -16.27 41.14 11.78
C ILE A 253 -16.51 42.61 12.06
N ASP A 254 -16.01 43.48 11.20
CA ASP A 254 -16.31 44.91 11.19
C ASP A 254 -17.81 45.09 10.85
N GLU A 255 -18.61 45.42 11.85
CA GLU A 255 -20.00 45.88 11.67
C GLU A 255 -19.99 47.19 10.89
N ALA A 256 -20.41 47.17 9.64
CA ALA A 256 -20.70 48.38 8.87
C ALA A 256 -22.02 48.97 9.38
N PRO A 257 -22.10 50.32 9.58
CA PRO A 257 -23.30 50.99 10.08
C PRO A 257 -24.39 51.02 9.02
N ALA A 258 -25.62 50.78 9.48
CA ALA A 258 -26.83 50.97 8.72
C ALA A 258 -26.98 52.45 8.36
N HIS A 259 -27.18 52.76 7.09
CA HIS A 259 -27.71 54.02 6.64
C HIS A 259 -29.13 53.82 6.11
N GLU A 260 -29.96 54.73 6.58
CA GLU A 260 -31.36 55.04 6.33
C GLU A 260 -31.93 54.81 4.90
#